data_b2d4050d930a6738c30adaaf7a2b334a
#
_entry.id   b2d4050d930a6738c30adaaf7a2b334a
#
_cell.length_a   1.000
_cell.length_b   1.000
_cell.length_c   1.000
_cell.angle_alpha   90.00
_cell.angle_beta   90.00
_cell.angle_gamma   90.00
#
_symmetry.space_group_name_H-M   'P 1'
#
loop_
_entity.id
_entity.type
_entity.pdbx_description
1 polymer ?
#
loop_
_entity_poly.entity_id
_entity_poly.type
_entity_poly.pdbx_seq_one_letter_code
_entity_poly.pdbx_strand_id
1 'polypeptide(L)'
;CAVKMEKEGTSLSTSEQVNKEHLPEVMAAVRKEKTPVVQPKRMRVTYTLTVDSNAVPAGKMIRCWLPYPRTDQPRQQNVKLLHVSEPRYTLSPPSCRHSTLYMEKQAIPGEPTVFSETFEYTSCAEWHPLKPGNILPYDTAGALYKEYTAERETHIRFTPRIKELAANLTVGETNPLLKAQRIFRWINDHFPWASAREYSTIENIPEYVLDNRHGDCGQVSLLFITLCRCSGIPARFQSGFMMHPRAWNLHDWAGVYFEGAGWVPVDQSFGIPTFADNPEEKMFFMGGIDSWRMIVNSDYSMPLVPEKKYPRSETVDFQRGEVEWEGGNLYFPQWSYHMDIDYLNY
;
A
#
# COMPACT_ATOMS: atom_id res chain seq x y z
N CYS A 1 11.10 -11.65 7.38
CA CYS A 1 11.31 -12.73 6.38
C CYS A 1 12.66 -13.42 6.56
N ALA A 2 13.82 -12.73 6.61
CA ALA A 2 15.13 -13.35 6.77
C ALA A 2 15.21 -14.28 7.99
N VAL A 3 14.76 -13.83 9.16
CA VAL A 3 14.75 -14.63 10.40
C VAL A 3 13.85 -15.88 10.28
N LYS A 4 12.75 -15.78 9.53
CA LYS A 4 11.89 -16.95 9.27
C LYS A 4 12.57 -17.93 8.33
N MET A 5 13.23 -17.43 7.29
CA MET A 5 13.98 -18.24 6.33
C MET A 5 15.18 -18.96 6.97
N GLU A 6 15.93 -18.28 7.85
CA GLU A 6 17.00 -18.90 8.64
C GLU A 6 16.51 -20.04 9.55
N LYS A 7 15.33 -19.84 10.17
CA LYS A 7 14.74 -20.87 11.04
C LYS A 7 14.13 -22.05 10.28
N GLU A 8 13.62 -21.82 9.07
CA GLU A 8 12.91 -22.83 8.29
C GLU A 8 13.81 -23.50 7.24
N GLY A 9 15.02 -22.95 6.98
CA GLY A 9 15.96 -23.47 5.98
C GLY A 9 15.38 -23.52 4.57
N THR A 10 14.48 -22.57 4.25
CA THR A 10 13.60 -22.65 3.09
C THR A 10 14.15 -21.92 1.87
N SER A 11 13.80 -22.43 0.69
CA SER A 11 13.93 -21.74 -0.59
C SER A 11 13.19 -20.39 -0.58
N LEU A 12 13.61 -19.47 -1.47
CA LEU A 12 12.92 -18.19 -1.68
C LEU A 12 11.42 -18.41 -1.93
N SER A 13 10.60 -17.56 -1.38
CA SER A 13 9.16 -17.50 -1.70
C SER A 13 8.94 -17.16 -3.18
N THR A 14 7.75 -17.42 -3.70
CA THR A 14 7.41 -17.09 -5.09
C THR A 14 7.65 -15.60 -5.40
N SER A 15 7.27 -14.70 -4.50
CA SER A 15 7.50 -13.25 -4.66
C SER A 15 8.98 -12.89 -4.65
N GLU A 16 9.79 -13.53 -3.81
CA GLU A 16 11.23 -13.29 -3.77
C GLU A 16 11.92 -13.85 -5.03
N GLN A 17 11.45 -14.98 -5.57
CA GLN A 17 11.95 -15.50 -6.85
C GLN A 17 11.67 -14.54 -8.00
N VAL A 18 10.44 -14.01 -8.09
CA VAL A 18 10.08 -13.00 -9.08
C VAL A 18 10.97 -11.75 -8.94
N ASN A 19 11.16 -11.24 -7.73
CA ASN A 19 11.99 -10.08 -7.49
C ASN A 19 13.48 -10.33 -7.77
N LYS A 20 13.99 -11.51 -7.47
CA LYS A 20 15.40 -11.88 -7.75
C LYS A 20 15.77 -11.73 -9.23
N GLU A 21 14.85 -12.05 -10.12
CA GLU A 21 15.04 -11.90 -11.56
C GLU A 21 14.74 -10.45 -12.02
N HIS A 22 13.67 -9.86 -11.49
CA HIS A 22 13.14 -8.60 -11.98
C HIS A 22 13.91 -7.35 -11.50
N LEU A 23 14.35 -7.31 -10.22
CA LEU A 23 14.97 -6.08 -9.70
C LEU A 23 16.25 -5.67 -10.43
N PRO A 24 17.17 -6.58 -10.79
CA PRO A 24 18.33 -6.23 -11.62
C PRO A 24 17.95 -5.66 -13.00
N GLU A 25 16.89 -6.21 -13.63
CA GLU A 25 16.37 -5.72 -14.91
C GLU A 25 15.82 -4.29 -14.79
N VAL A 26 15.05 -4.00 -13.73
CA VAL A 26 14.54 -2.66 -13.42
C VAL A 26 15.69 -1.67 -13.28
N MET A 27 16.68 -2.01 -12.46
CA MET A 27 17.84 -1.14 -12.23
C MET A 27 18.64 -0.88 -13.53
N ALA A 28 18.82 -1.90 -14.35
CA ALA A 28 19.47 -1.78 -15.65
C ALA A 28 18.67 -0.90 -16.63
N ALA A 29 17.34 -1.09 -16.69
CA ALA A 29 16.45 -0.30 -17.53
C ALA A 29 16.46 1.18 -17.13
N VAL A 30 16.34 1.50 -15.85
CA VAL A 30 16.41 2.89 -15.34
C VAL A 30 17.72 3.58 -15.75
N ARG A 31 18.86 2.89 -15.63
CA ARG A 31 20.16 3.44 -16.03
C ARG A 31 20.25 3.68 -17.53
N LYS A 32 19.71 2.76 -18.33
CA LYS A 32 19.71 2.83 -19.80
C LYS A 32 18.77 3.91 -20.33
N GLU A 33 17.53 3.93 -19.82
CA GLU A 33 16.45 4.80 -20.30
C GLU A 33 16.48 6.19 -19.65
N LYS A 34 17.22 6.33 -18.54
CA LYS A 34 17.33 7.58 -17.74
C LYS A 34 15.98 8.12 -17.26
N THR A 35 15.06 7.23 -16.97
CA THR A 35 13.77 7.51 -16.36
C THR A 35 13.56 6.57 -15.18
N PRO A 36 12.96 7.01 -14.06
CA PRO A 36 12.73 6.14 -12.92
C PRO A 36 11.62 5.11 -13.14
N VAL A 37 10.74 5.34 -14.12
CA VAL A 37 9.56 4.50 -14.40
C VAL A 37 9.83 3.66 -15.65
N VAL A 38 9.89 2.34 -15.48
CA VAL A 38 10.32 1.38 -16.51
C VAL A 38 9.57 0.05 -16.39
N GLN A 39 9.85 -0.90 -17.28
CA GLN A 39 9.37 -2.29 -17.22
C GLN A 39 7.85 -2.41 -17.07
N PRO A 40 7.04 -1.91 -18.05
CA PRO A 40 5.59 -1.97 -17.99
C PRO A 40 5.06 -3.41 -18.03
N LYS A 41 4.12 -3.71 -17.17
CA LYS A 41 3.34 -4.97 -17.14
C LYS A 41 1.86 -4.63 -17.26
N ARG A 42 1.20 -5.20 -18.25
CA ARG A 42 -0.23 -4.98 -18.49
C ARG A 42 -1.03 -6.12 -17.89
N MET A 43 -2.04 -5.78 -17.11
CA MET A 43 -2.91 -6.73 -16.42
C MET A 43 -4.38 -6.40 -16.68
N ARG A 44 -5.20 -7.45 -16.77
CA ARG A 44 -6.66 -7.36 -16.68
C ARG A 44 -7.06 -7.98 -15.35
N VAL A 45 -7.88 -7.28 -14.61
CA VAL A 45 -8.35 -7.71 -13.29
C VAL A 45 -9.87 -7.80 -13.32
N THR A 46 -10.42 -8.91 -12.84
CA THR A 46 -11.83 -9.02 -12.47
C THR A 46 -11.91 -9.13 -10.95
N TYR A 47 -12.48 -8.11 -10.33
CA TYR A 47 -12.70 -8.07 -8.89
C TYR A 47 -14.17 -8.33 -8.57
N THR A 48 -14.42 -9.25 -7.66
CA THR A 48 -15.77 -9.66 -7.25
C THR A 48 -15.91 -9.62 -5.75
N LEU A 49 -16.98 -9.00 -5.26
CA LEU A 49 -17.39 -9.02 -3.86
C LEU A 49 -18.77 -9.64 -3.77
N THR A 50 -18.92 -10.66 -2.92
CA THR A 50 -20.15 -11.42 -2.74
C THR A 50 -20.66 -11.25 -1.33
N VAL A 51 -21.83 -10.63 -1.15
CA VAL A 51 -22.54 -10.55 0.12
C VAL A 51 -23.35 -11.83 0.30
N ASP A 52 -23.26 -12.43 1.49
CA ASP A 52 -23.90 -13.69 1.78
C ASP A 52 -25.43 -13.62 1.69
N SER A 53 -26.04 -14.73 1.32
CA SER A 53 -27.49 -14.87 1.26
C SER A 53 -28.12 -14.51 2.61
N ASN A 54 -29.16 -13.68 2.57
CA ASN A 54 -29.90 -13.23 3.76
C ASN A 54 -29.08 -12.41 4.80
N ALA A 55 -27.85 -11.97 4.48
CA ALA A 55 -27.10 -11.02 5.31
C ALA A 55 -27.81 -9.66 5.43
N VAL A 56 -28.64 -9.35 4.43
CA VAL A 56 -29.50 -8.17 4.38
C VAL A 56 -30.93 -8.60 4.12
N PRO A 57 -31.95 -8.01 4.78
CA PRO A 57 -33.35 -8.31 4.54
C PRO A 57 -33.75 -8.09 3.07
N ALA A 58 -34.62 -8.96 2.57
CA ALA A 58 -35.09 -8.93 1.18
C ALA A 58 -35.63 -7.54 0.78
N GLY A 59 -35.30 -7.12 -0.43
CA GLY A 59 -35.72 -5.83 -1.00
C GLY A 59 -34.99 -4.61 -0.47
N LYS A 60 -34.08 -4.74 0.51
CA LYS A 60 -33.26 -3.64 0.99
C LYS A 60 -32.06 -3.40 0.08
N MET A 61 -31.69 -2.14 -0.05
CA MET A 61 -30.57 -1.71 -0.89
C MET A 61 -29.25 -1.96 -0.18
N ILE A 62 -28.35 -2.69 -0.83
CA ILE A 62 -26.95 -2.88 -0.43
C ILE A 62 -26.10 -1.87 -1.19
N ARG A 63 -25.24 -1.16 -0.49
CA ARG A 63 -24.26 -0.21 -1.01
C ARG A 63 -22.87 -0.84 -0.93
N CYS A 64 -22.15 -0.86 -2.05
CA CYS A 64 -20.85 -1.51 -2.17
C CYS A 64 -19.82 -0.55 -2.78
N TRP A 65 -18.62 -0.50 -2.19
CA TRP A 65 -17.44 0.17 -2.72
C TRP A 65 -16.39 -0.89 -3.02
N LEU A 66 -15.98 -0.99 -4.29
CA LEU A 66 -14.88 -1.86 -4.73
C LEU A 66 -13.58 -1.05 -4.88
N PRO A 67 -12.41 -1.67 -4.66
CA PRO A 67 -11.10 -1.03 -4.81
C PRO A 67 -10.75 -0.85 -6.28
N TYR A 68 -10.72 0.38 -6.77
CA TYR A 68 -10.39 0.69 -8.17
C TYR A 68 -8.98 1.28 -8.31
N PRO A 69 -8.22 0.94 -9.39
CA PRO A 69 -6.87 1.46 -9.56
C PRO A 69 -6.87 2.98 -9.73
N ARG A 70 -5.93 3.65 -9.06
CA ARG A 70 -5.73 5.10 -9.19
C ARG A 70 -5.28 5.48 -10.59
N THR A 71 -5.72 6.64 -11.06
CA THR A 71 -5.40 7.17 -12.41
C THR A 71 -4.42 8.34 -12.39
N ASP A 72 -3.98 8.79 -11.22
CA ASP A 72 -3.12 9.95 -10.99
C ASP A 72 -1.67 9.58 -10.65
N GLN A 73 -1.27 8.31 -10.84
CA GLN A 73 0.06 7.82 -10.51
C GLN A 73 0.89 7.59 -11.78
N PRO A 74 2.11 8.19 -11.90
CA PRO A 74 2.93 8.06 -13.11
C PRO A 74 3.26 6.61 -13.52
N ARG A 75 3.41 5.72 -12.53
CA ARG A 75 3.71 4.31 -12.75
C ARG A 75 2.49 3.42 -13.01
N GLN A 76 1.26 3.95 -12.88
CA GLN A 76 0.00 3.23 -13.09
C GLN A 76 -0.78 3.90 -14.23
N GLN A 77 -0.69 3.30 -15.40
CA GLN A 77 -1.07 3.92 -16.67
C GLN A 77 -2.19 3.15 -17.37
N ASN A 78 -2.83 3.77 -18.33
CA ASN A 78 -3.81 3.13 -19.22
C ASN A 78 -4.94 2.42 -18.47
N VAL A 79 -5.38 2.97 -17.33
CA VAL A 79 -6.49 2.42 -16.56
C VAL A 79 -7.77 2.53 -17.39
N LYS A 80 -8.42 1.40 -17.64
CA LYS A 80 -9.63 1.32 -18.45
C LYS A 80 -10.63 0.37 -17.82
N LEU A 81 -11.78 0.89 -17.40
CA LEU A 81 -12.92 0.08 -16.98
C LEU A 81 -13.54 -0.63 -18.18
N LEU A 82 -13.71 -1.95 -18.10
CA LEU A 82 -14.25 -2.79 -19.17
C LEU A 82 -15.68 -3.26 -18.89
N HIS A 83 -15.95 -3.61 -17.64
CA HIS A 83 -17.23 -4.14 -17.21
C HIS A 83 -17.54 -3.80 -15.77
N VAL A 84 -18.82 -3.66 -15.44
CA VAL A 84 -19.37 -3.57 -14.08
C VAL A 84 -20.66 -4.37 -14.01
N SER A 85 -20.95 -4.97 -12.87
CA SER A 85 -22.15 -5.78 -12.68
C SER A 85 -23.46 -4.97 -12.65
N GLU A 86 -23.38 -3.69 -12.34
CA GLU A 86 -24.53 -2.80 -12.22
C GLU A 86 -24.45 -1.64 -13.22
N PRO A 87 -25.53 -1.30 -13.92
CA PRO A 87 -25.52 -0.25 -14.94
C PRO A 87 -25.33 1.16 -14.35
N ARG A 88 -25.58 1.33 -13.05
CA ARG A 88 -25.34 2.59 -12.31
C ARG A 88 -24.17 2.40 -11.37
N TYR A 89 -23.13 3.15 -11.60
CA TYR A 89 -21.94 3.16 -10.77
C TYR A 89 -21.37 4.57 -10.63
N THR A 90 -20.50 4.75 -9.64
CA THR A 90 -19.76 6.00 -9.44
C THR A 90 -18.29 5.69 -9.23
N LEU A 91 -17.40 6.26 -10.06
CA LEU A 91 -15.97 6.27 -9.82
C LEU A 91 -15.63 7.48 -8.96
N SER A 92 -14.80 7.28 -7.94
CA SER A 92 -14.27 8.40 -7.17
C SER A 92 -13.39 9.29 -8.05
N PRO A 93 -13.44 10.63 -7.89
CA PRO A 93 -12.51 11.52 -8.56
C PRO A 93 -11.04 11.20 -8.25
N PRO A 94 -10.09 11.42 -9.17
CA PRO A 94 -8.65 11.18 -8.92
C PRO A 94 -8.09 11.95 -7.72
N SER A 95 -8.70 13.07 -7.35
CA SER A 95 -8.34 13.85 -6.16
C SER A 95 -8.64 13.16 -4.83
N CYS A 96 -9.51 12.13 -4.81
CA CYS A 96 -9.77 11.33 -3.62
C CYS A 96 -8.57 10.44 -3.31
N ARG A 97 -8.24 10.31 -2.03
CA ARG A 97 -7.08 9.53 -1.57
C ARG A 97 -7.35 8.02 -1.63
N HIS A 98 -8.60 7.59 -1.43
CA HIS A 98 -9.05 6.22 -1.67
C HIS A 98 -9.79 6.18 -3.02
N SER A 99 -9.35 5.28 -3.91
CA SER A 99 -9.95 5.12 -5.23
C SER A 99 -11.00 4.01 -5.20
N THR A 100 -12.25 4.37 -5.52
CA THR A 100 -13.40 3.49 -5.36
C THR A 100 -14.25 3.43 -6.63
N LEU A 101 -14.80 2.25 -6.90
CA LEU A 101 -15.96 2.07 -7.76
C LEU A 101 -17.16 1.68 -6.88
N TYR A 102 -18.16 2.54 -6.88
CA TYR A 102 -19.37 2.39 -6.06
C TYR A 102 -20.55 1.89 -6.87
N MET A 103 -21.32 0.95 -6.30
CA MET A 103 -22.55 0.39 -6.87
C MET A 103 -23.60 0.14 -5.79
N GLU A 104 -24.86 0.01 -6.20
CA GLU A 104 -25.98 -0.37 -5.34
C GLU A 104 -26.80 -1.51 -5.98
N LYS A 105 -27.28 -2.46 -5.17
CA LYS A 105 -28.11 -3.56 -5.58
C LYS A 105 -29.09 -3.99 -4.49
N GLN A 106 -30.32 -4.34 -4.87
CA GLN A 106 -31.30 -4.87 -3.92
C GLN A 106 -30.99 -6.32 -3.55
N ALA A 107 -31.13 -6.63 -2.27
CA ALA A 107 -31.04 -8.00 -1.77
C ALA A 107 -32.25 -8.83 -2.24
N ILE A 108 -31.98 -10.01 -2.79
CA ILE A 108 -32.99 -10.99 -3.23
C ILE A 108 -33.09 -12.09 -2.15
N PRO A 109 -34.29 -12.52 -1.77
CA PRO A 109 -34.46 -13.56 -0.75
C PRO A 109 -33.74 -14.86 -1.11
N GLY A 110 -32.88 -15.34 -0.20
CA GLY A 110 -32.19 -16.63 -0.36
C GLY A 110 -31.01 -16.61 -1.35
N GLU A 111 -30.75 -15.49 -2.02
CA GLU A 111 -29.66 -15.37 -3.00
C GLU A 111 -28.51 -14.51 -2.46
N PRO A 112 -27.25 -14.82 -2.80
CA PRO A 112 -26.13 -13.92 -2.53
C PRO A 112 -26.22 -12.68 -3.43
N THR A 113 -25.74 -11.54 -2.95
CA THR A 113 -25.67 -10.32 -3.76
C THR A 113 -24.24 -10.11 -4.24
N VAL A 114 -24.04 -10.17 -5.56
CA VAL A 114 -22.72 -10.11 -6.19
C VAL A 114 -22.51 -8.74 -6.83
N PHE A 115 -21.36 -8.12 -6.54
CA PHE A 115 -20.83 -6.92 -7.18
C PHE A 115 -19.52 -7.28 -7.87
N SER A 116 -19.34 -6.86 -9.12
CA SER A 116 -18.08 -7.09 -9.80
C SER A 116 -17.71 -5.95 -10.75
N GLU A 117 -16.42 -5.81 -10.95
CA GLU A 117 -15.82 -4.92 -11.95
C GLU A 117 -14.70 -5.65 -12.69
N THR A 118 -14.51 -5.30 -13.96
CA THR A 118 -13.36 -5.74 -14.76
C THR A 118 -12.67 -4.52 -15.35
N PHE A 119 -11.37 -4.41 -15.16
CA PHE A 119 -10.57 -3.32 -15.71
C PHE A 119 -9.22 -3.82 -16.23
N GLU A 120 -8.61 -3.02 -17.09
CA GLU A 120 -7.22 -3.18 -17.51
C GLU A 120 -6.40 -2.00 -17.03
N TYR A 121 -5.14 -2.24 -16.72
CA TYR A 121 -4.17 -1.20 -16.44
C TYR A 121 -2.75 -1.67 -16.75
N THR A 122 -1.83 -0.71 -16.85
CA THR A 122 -0.40 -0.96 -16.99
C THR A 122 0.29 -0.50 -15.71
N SER A 123 0.96 -1.41 -15.02
CA SER A 123 1.82 -1.08 -13.89
C SER A 123 3.28 -1.13 -14.33
N CYS A 124 4.04 -0.10 -13.94
CA CYS A 124 5.47 -0.02 -14.20
C CYS A 124 6.25 -0.16 -12.91
N ALA A 125 7.46 -0.72 -12.97
CA ALA A 125 8.43 -0.59 -11.90
C ALA A 125 8.86 0.87 -11.78
N GLU A 126 9.25 1.27 -10.58
CA GLU A 126 9.84 2.57 -10.31
C GLU A 126 11.07 2.39 -9.43
N TRP A 127 12.19 3.01 -9.83
CA TRP A 127 13.39 2.99 -9.02
C TRP A 127 14.19 4.28 -9.18
N HIS A 128 14.56 4.86 -8.04
CA HIS A 128 15.34 6.08 -7.96
C HIS A 128 16.74 5.76 -7.42
N PRO A 129 17.81 5.95 -8.19
CA PRO A 129 19.19 5.77 -7.73
C PRO A 129 19.60 6.95 -6.83
N LEU A 130 19.03 7.00 -5.62
CA LEU A 130 19.17 8.11 -4.68
C LEU A 130 20.61 8.21 -4.16
N LYS A 131 21.13 9.44 -4.16
CA LYS A 131 22.44 9.76 -3.57
C LYS A 131 22.32 10.91 -2.58
N PRO A 132 22.96 10.85 -1.42
CA PRO A 132 22.83 11.90 -0.39
C PRO A 132 23.16 13.31 -0.92
N GLY A 133 24.13 13.43 -1.84
CA GLY A 133 24.52 14.73 -2.44
C GLY A 133 23.50 15.33 -3.40
N ASN A 134 22.47 14.56 -3.80
CA ASN A 134 21.43 15.04 -4.72
C ASN A 134 20.15 15.47 -3.97
N ILE A 135 20.09 15.26 -2.65
CA ILE A 135 18.94 15.65 -1.83
C ILE A 135 19.11 17.10 -1.40
N LEU A 136 18.18 17.93 -1.82
CA LEU A 136 18.15 19.35 -1.49
C LEU A 136 17.51 19.60 -0.11
N PRO A 137 17.79 20.76 0.52
CA PRO A 137 17.08 21.17 1.73
C PRO A 137 15.58 21.34 1.47
N TYR A 138 14.75 20.92 2.42
CA TYR A 138 13.29 21.10 2.32
C TYR A 138 12.87 22.57 2.45
N ASP A 139 11.85 22.96 1.69
CA ASP A 139 11.04 24.14 2.03
C ASP A 139 10.11 23.79 3.21
N THR A 140 10.58 24.04 4.42
CA THR A 140 9.83 23.75 5.65
C THR A 140 8.60 24.65 5.86
N ALA A 141 8.47 25.74 5.09
CA ALA A 141 7.29 26.59 5.09
C ALA A 141 6.20 26.09 4.14
N GLY A 142 6.55 25.23 3.18
CA GLY A 142 5.67 24.69 2.16
C GLY A 142 4.56 23.79 2.72
N ALA A 143 3.41 23.78 2.04
CA ALA A 143 2.24 23.00 2.45
C ALA A 143 2.53 21.49 2.48
N LEU A 144 3.25 20.96 1.48
CA LEU A 144 3.63 19.55 1.41
C LEU A 144 4.44 19.13 2.63
N TYR A 145 5.50 19.90 2.98
CA TYR A 145 6.32 19.58 4.14
C TYR A 145 5.49 19.55 5.41
N LYS A 146 4.69 20.59 5.66
CA LYS A 146 3.83 20.68 6.85
C LYS A 146 2.83 19.54 6.95
N GLU A 147 2.17 19.18 5.84
CA GLU A 147 1.19 18.09 5.82
C GLU A 147 1.83 16.74 6.12
N TYR A 148 2.95 16.44 5.45
CA TYR A 148 3.54 15.10 5.51
C TYR A 148 4.65 14.92 6.55
N THR A 149 4.92 15.93 7.39
CA THR A 149 5.71 15.82 8.62
C THR A 149 4.87 16.00 9.89
N ALA A 150 3.58 16.28 9.75
CA ALA A 150 2.68 16.40 10.89
C ALA A 150 2.23 15.04 11.43
N GLU A 151 1.83 15.04 12.70
CA GLU A 151 1.02 13.96 13.28
C GLU A 151 -0.32 13.85 12.55
N ARG A 152 -0.88 12.65 12.55
CA ARG A 152 -2.21 12.40 12.02
C ARG A 152 -2.87 11.26 12.78
N GLU A 153 -3.94 11.58 13.49
CA GLU A 153 -4.77 10.61 14.18
C GLU A 153 -5.34 9.55 13.20
N THR A 154 -5.45 8.29 13.61
CA THR A 154 -5.17 7.76 14.94
C THR A 154 -3.75 7.19 15.08
N HIS A 155 -3.07 6.88 13.99
CA HIS A 155 -1.87 6.04 13.99
C HIS A 155 -0.56 6.82 13.94
N ILE A 156 -0.51 7.99 13.30
CA ILE A 156 0.72 8.79 13.25
C ILE A 156 0.75 9.74 14.44
N ARG A 157 1.23 9.26 15.59
CA ARG A 157 1.38 10.01 16.84
C ARG A 157 2.84 10.04 17.27
N PHE A 158 3.32 11.20 17.66
CA PHE A 158 4.69 11.39 18.17
C PHE A 158 4.73 11.23 19.69
N THR A 159 4.48 10.02 20.15
CA THR A 159 4.58 9.67 21.58
C THR A 159 5.99 9.91 22.09
N PRO A 160 6.20 10.01 23.43
CA PRO A 160 7.56 10.11 23.98
C PRO A 160 8.50 9.02 23.49
N ARG A 161 8.00 7.77 23.39
CA ARG A 161 8.77 6.63 22.89
C ARG A 161 9.17 6.78 21.41
N ILE A 162 8.24 7.20 20.56
CA ILE A 162 8.51 7.47 19.13
C ILE A 162 9.53 8.60 18.97
N LYS A 163 9.40 9.68 19.74
CA LYS A 163 10.36 10.81 19.71
C LYS A 163 11.76 10.37 20.12
N GLU A 164 11.89 9.65 21.22
CA GLU A 164 13.16 9.12 21.68
C GLU A 164 13.78 8.16 20.65
N LEU A 165 13.00 7.24 20.12
CA LEU A 165 13.45 6.29 19.10
C LEU A 165 13.90 6.98 17.83
N ALA A 166 13.13 7.93 17.30
CA ALA A 166 13.47 8.70 16.11
C ALA A 166 14.77 9.49 16.31
N ALA A 167 14.93 10.15 17.47
CA ALA A 167 16.14 10.88 17.82
C ALA A 167 17.37 9.96 17.89
N ASN A 168 17.25 8.80 18.53
CA ASN A 168 18.34 7.83 18.65
C ASN A 168 18.77 7.26 17.29
N LEU A 169 17.81 6.91 16.42
CA LEU A 169 18.09 6.37 15.08
C LEU A 169 18.76 7.38 14.16
N THR A 170 18.47 8.66 14.33
CA THR A 170 18.94 9.73 13.45
C THR A 170 20.03 10.61 14.07
N VAL A 171 20.56 10.24 15.25
CA VAL A 171 21.57 11.01 15.96
C VAL A 171 22.79 11.32 15.07
N GLY A 172 23.20 12.59 15.05
CA GLY A 172 24.35 13.07 14.29
C GLY A 172 24.17 13.07 12.75
N GLU A 173 23.00 12.72 12.25
CA GLU A 173 22.71 12.73 10.80
C GLU A 173 21.81 13.91 10.44
N THR A 174 22.19 14.65 9.40
CA THR A 174 21.43 15.80 8.90
C THR A 174 20.77 15.51 7.54
N ASN A 175 21.32 14.57 6.76
CA ASN A 175 20.79 14.24 5.44
C ASN A 175 19.51 13.40 5.54
N PRO A 176 18.38 13.85 4.94
CA PRO A 176 17.10 13.16 5.06
C PRO A 176 17.11 11.72 4.51
N LEU A 177 17.84 11.48 3.41
CA LEU A 177 17.95 10.14 2.84
C LEU A 177 18.69 9.19 3.78
N LEU A 178 19.79 9.62 4.37
CA LEU A 178 20.55 8.79 5.31
C LEU A 178 19.77 8.52 6.59
N LYS A 179 19.01 9.50 7.09
CA LYS A 179 18.06 9.28 8.20
C LYS A 179 17.02 8.22 7.87
N ALA A 180 16.35 8.35 6.71
CA ALA A 180 15.34 7.38 6.26
C ALA A 180 15.95 5.97 6.07
N GLN A 181 17.15 5.87 5.52
CA GLN A 181 17.87 4.59 5.38
C GLN A 181 18.21 3.94 6.73
N ARG A 182 18.58 4.73 7.75
CA ARG A 182 18.82 4.21 9.11
C ARG A 182 17.53 3.65 9.72
N ILE A 183 16.41 4.37 9.59
CA ILE A 183 15.09 3.92 10.05
C ILE A 183 14.69 2.64 9.31
N PHE A 184 14.81 2.62 7.97
CA PHE A 184 14.49 1.47 7.13
C PHE A 184 15.24 0.21 7.56
N ARG A 185 16.56 0.30 7.69
CA ARG A 185 17.42 -0.82 8.13
C ARG A 185 17.06 -1.28 9.54
N TRP A 186 16.86 -0.35 10.46
CA TRP A 186 16.51 -0.69 11.84
C TRP A 186 15.21 -1.48 11.92
N ILE A 187 14.17 -1.06 11.16
CA ILE A 187 12.91 -1.82 11.11
C ILE A 187 13.14 -3.20 10.48
N ASN A 188 13.87 -3.28 9.37
CA ASN A 188 14.19 -4.56 8.72
C ASN A 188 14.85 -5.56 9.69
N ASP A 189 15.77 -5.07 10.52
CA ASP A 189 16.58 -5.91 11.41
C ASP A 189 15.82 -6.33 12.69
N HIS A 190 14.79 -5.58 13.09
CA HIS A 190 14.13 -5.77 14.38
C HIS A 190 12.68 -6.28 14.30
N PHE A 191 12.02 -6.17 13.15
CA PHE A 191 10.60 -6.51 13.01
C PHE A 191 10.36 -7.51 11.87
N PRO A 192 10.43 -8.81 12.14
CA PRO A 192 10.07 -9.82 11.15
C PRO A 192 8.60 -9.66 10.75
N TRP A 193 8.31 -9.96 9.49
CA TRP A 193 6.93 -9.99 9.01
C TRP A 193 6.15 -11.11 9.69
N ALA A 194 4.95 -10.78 10.12
CA ALA A 194 3.98 -11.75 10.64
C ALA A 194 2.57 -11.32 10.25
N SER A 195 1.67 -12.28 10.16
CA SER A 195 0.25 -12.00 9.90
C SER A 195 -0.31 -11.06 10.96
N ALA A 196 -1.06 -10.08 10.49
CA ALA A 196 -1.56 -9.02 11.34
C ALA A 196 -2.85 -9.39 12.07
N ARG A 197 -3.01 -8.76 13.22
CA ARG A 197 -4.32 -8.48 13.81
C ARG A 197 -5.02 -7.42 12.95
N GLU A 198 -6.35 -7.52 12.81
CA GLU A 198 -7.16 -6.53 12.09
C GLU A 198 -6.91 -5.10 12.61
N TYR A 199 -6.60 -4.19 11.68
CA TYR A 199 -6.17 -2.82 11.99
C TYR A 199 -7.22 -2.02 12.74
N SER A 200 -8.51 -2.25 12.46
CA SER A 200 -9.64 -1.63 13.16
C SER A 200 -9.69 -1.92 14.66
N THR A 201 -8.95 -2.94 15.11
CA THR A 201 -8.89 -3.35 16.53
C THR A 201 -7.64 -2.83 17.24
N ILE A 202 -6.80 -2.05 16.56
CA ILE A 202 -5.53 -1.52 17.09
C ILE A 202 -5.64 0.00 17.24
N GLU A 203 -5.49 0.50 18.45
CA GLU A 203 -5.61 1.93 18.73
C GLU A 203 -4.47 2.74 18.10
N ASN A 204 -3.23 2.26 18.21
CA ASN A 204 -2.06 2.87 17.60
C ASN A 204 -1.16 1.79 17.01
N ILE A 205 -1.12 1.68 15.69
CA ILE A 205 -0.38 0.64 14.99
C ILE A 205 1.14 0.74 15.21
N PRO A 206 1.83 1.90 15.10
CA PRO A 206 3.25 2.01 15.42
C PRO A 206 3.61 1.51 16.82
N GLU A 207 2.85 1.88 17.84
CA GLU A 207 3.11 1.40 19.22
C GLU A 207 2.86 -0.10 19.35
N TYR A 208 1.81 -0.63 18.69
CA TYR A 208 1.55 -2.06 18.63
C TYR A 208 2.74 -2.83 18.03
N VAL A 209 3.34 -2.34 16.94
CA VAL A 209 4.52 -2.97 16.32
C VAL A 209 5.71 -2.96 17.28
N LEU A 210 5.95 -1.83 17.97
CA LEU A 210 7.03 -1.72 18.94
C LEU A 210 6.85 -2.66 20.14
N ASP A 211 5.63 -2.88 20.58
CA ASP A 211 5.32 -3.76 21.73
C ASP A 211 5.43 -5.24 21.33
N ASN A 212 4.91 -5.61 20.18
CA ASN A 212 4.83 -7.00 19.76
C ASN A 212 6.07 -7.49 19.00
N ARG A 213 6.97 -6.59 18.58
CA ARG A 213 8.23 -6.89 17.88
C ARG A 213 8.04 -7.62 16.56
N HIS A 214 6.89 -7.43 15.90
CA HIS A 214 6.58 -7.90 14.57
C HIS A 214 5.44 -7.06 13.97
N GLY A 215 5.21 -7.21 12.67
CA GLY A 215 4.08 -6.59 11.98
C GLY A 215 3.95 -7.10 10.55
N ASP A 216 2.80 -6.85 9.94
CA ASP A 216 2.62 -7.04 8.49
C ASP A 216 3.03 -5.78 7.70
N CYS A 217 2.70 -5.78 6.40
CA CYS A 217 3.12 -4.71 5.49
C CYS A 217 2.62 -3.32 5.91
N GLY A 218 1.35 -3.15 6.26
CA GLY A 218 0.80 -1.87 6.66
C GLY A 218 1.27 -1.42 8.03
N GLN A 219 1.44 -2.37 8.95
CA GLN A 219 1.90 -2.10 10.30
C GLN A 219 3.34 -1.57 10.31
N VAL A 220 4.27 -2.25 9.65
CA VAL A 220 5.67 -1.78 9.59
C VAL A 220 5.82 -0.52 8.75
N SER A 221 4.97 -0.35 7.71
CA SER A 221 4.95 0.88 6.92
C SER A 221 4.49 2.09 7.73
N LEU A 222 3.46 1.95 8.58
CA LEU A 222 3.02 3.02 9.48
C LEU A 222 4.06 3.37 10.53
N LEU A 223 4.79 2.38 11.07
CA LEU A 223 5.92 2.64 11.97
C LEU A 223 7.02 3.43 11.25
N PHE A 224 7.39 3.01 10.03
CA PHE A 224 8.38 3.71 9.21
C PHE A 224 7.98 5.16 8.92
N ILE A 225 6.73 5.37 8.48
CA ILE A 225 6.19 6.71 8.18
C ILE A 225 6.20 7.58 9.43
N THR A 226 5.80 7.06 10.58
CA THR A 226 5.75 7.80 11.84
C THR A 226 7.15 8.23 12.27
N LEU A 227 8.14 7.35 12.20
CA LEU A 227 9.53 7.68 12.51
C LEU A 227 10.13 8.68 11.52
N CYS A 228 9.84 8.55 10.22
CA CYS A 228 10.26 9.52 9.20
C CYS A 228 9.67 10.90 9.48
N ARG A 229 8.35 11.01 9.67
CA ARG A 229 7.68 12.29 9.97
C ARG A 229 8.22 12.92 11.26
N CYS A 230 8.39 12.15 12.31
CA CYS A 230 8.99 12.61 13.58
C CYS A 230 10.42 13.11 13.40
N SER A 231 11.15 12.59 12.40
CA SER A 231 12.52 13.01 12.03
C SER A 231 12.58 14.16 11.02
N GLY A 232 11.43 14.79 10.69
CA GLY A 232 11.33 15.88 9.71
C GLY A 232 11.44 15.43 8.27
N ILE A 233 11.06 14.19 7.94
CA ILE A 233 11.07 13.63 6.58
C ILE A 233 9.62 13.42 6.15
N PRO A 234 9.13 14.11 5.10
CA PRO A 234 7.78 13.95 4.61
C PRO A 234 7.53 12.52 4.12
N ALA A 235 6.53 11.85 4.69
CA ALA A 235 6.18 10.49 4.35
C ALA A 235 4.67 10.27 4.35
N ARG A 236 4.18 9.38 3.47
CA ARG A 236 2.76 9.03 3.34
C ARG A 236 2.56 7.54 3.19
N PHE A 237 1.36 7.08 3.47
CA PHE A 237 0.94 5.71 3.27
C PHE A 237 0.44 5.48 1.84
N GLN A 238 0.74 4.32 1.28
CA GLN A 238 0.12 3.81 0.05
C GLN A 238 -0.32 2.37 0.28
N SER A 239 -1.45 2.02 -0.31
CA SER A 239 -1.97 0.65 -0.25
C SER A 239 -2.68 0.24 -1.53
N GLY A 240 -2.84 -1.06 -1.69
CA GLY A 240 -3.48 -1.71 -2.80
C GLY A 240 -3.10 -3.18 -2.85
N PHE A 241 -2.47 -3.62 -3.93
CA PHE A 241 -2.15 -5.04 -4.11
C PHE A 241 -0.73 -5.23 -4.64
N MET A 242 -0.10 -6.27 -4.16
CA MET A 242 1.00 -6.95 -4.82
C MET A 242 0.39 -7.96 -5.81
N MET A 243 0.72 -7.83 -7.10
CA MET A 243 0.13 -8.59 -8.20
C MET A 243 1.14 -9.58 -8.79
N HIS A 244 2.07 -10.10 -8.01
CA HIS A 244 3.06 -11.06 -8.48
C HIS A 244 2.38 -12.31 -9.05
N PRO A 245 2.81 -12.83 -10.22
CA PRO A 245 2.27 -14.06 -10.76
C PRO A 245 2.32 -15.20 -9.76
N ARG A 246 1.18 -15.86 -9.54
CA ARG A 246 0.99 -16.97 -8.59
C ARG A 246 1.11 -16.60 -7.10
N ALA A 247 1.25 -15.31 -6.77
CA ALA A 247 1.45 -14.87 -5.39
C ALA A 247 0.85 -13.48 -5.12
N TRP A 248 -0.30 -13.16 -5.73
CA TRP A 248 -0.96 -11.89 -5.45
C TRP A 248 -1.47 -11.83 -4.00
N ASN A 249 -1.45 -10.64 -3.42
CA ASN A 249 -1.95 -10.40 -2.07
C ASN A 249 -2.26 -8.92 -1.87
N LEU A 250 -3.03 -8.60 -0.82
CA LEU A 250 -3.12 -7.26 -0.27
C LEU A 250 -1.72 -6.78 0.10
N HIS A 251 -1.42 -5.51 -0.14
CA HIS A 251 -0.09 -5.00 0.19
C HIS A 251 -0.07 -3.49 0.43
N ASP A 252 0.74 -3.10 1.39
CA ASP A 252 0.94 -1.73 1.83
C ASP A 252 2.42 -1.36 1.77
N TRP A 253 2.69 -0.07 1.49
CA TRP A 253 4.03 0.49 1.46
C TRP A 253 4.00 1.99 1.77
N ALA A 254 5.15 2.62 1.83
CA ALA A 254 5.29 4.05 2.05
C ALA A 254 5.68 4.80 0.77
N GLY A 255 5.35 6.07 0.73
CA GLY A 255 6.01 7.04 -0.13
C GLY A 255 6.78 8.03 0.74
N VAL A 256 8.01 8.34 0.37
CA VAL A 256 8.84 9.37 1.02
C VAL A 256 9.15 10.47 0.03
N TYR A 257 9.02 11.72 0.44
CA TYR A 257 9.40 12.85 -0.40
C TYR A 257 10.82 13.32 -0.07
N PHE A 258 11.63 13.40 -1.10
CA PHE A 258 12.95 14.03 -1.01
C PHE A 258 13.01 15.23 -1.95
N GLU A 259 13.41 16.39 -1.42
CA GLU A 259 13.58 17.60 -2.22
C GLU A 259 14.62 17.37 -3.32
N GLY A 260 14.27 17.67 -4.56
CA GLY A 260 15.09 17.38 -5.75
C GLY A 260 14.80 16.02 -6.41
N ALA A 261 14.21 15.05 -5.70
CA ALA A 261 13.81 13.74 -6.26
C ALA A 261 12.29 13.56 -6.37
N GLY A 262 11.50 14.27 -5.54
CA GLY A 262 10.07 14.11 -5.46
C GLY A 262 9.64 12.94 -4.54
N TRP A 263 8.43 12.43 -4.75
CA TRP A 263 7.93 11.24 -4.05
C TRP A 263 8.60 9.99 -4.60
N VAL A 264 9.16 9.18 -3.71
CA VAL A 264 9.75 7.88 -4.04
C VAL A 264 9.09 6.77 -3.25
N PRO A 265 8.87 5.58 -3.83
CA PRO A 265 8.29 4.45 -3.10
C PRO A 265 9.30 3.84 -2.13
N VAL A 266 8.79 3.41 -0.98
CA VAL A 266 9.56 2.65 0.03
C VAL A 266 8.73 1.45 0.48
N ASP A 267 9.18 0.25 0.18
CA ASP A 267 8.50 -0.98 0.61
C ASP A 267 9.21 -1.57 1.83
N GLN A 268 8.76 -1.19 3.01
CA GLN A 268 9.34 -1.61 4.27
C GLN A 268 9.14 -3.11 4.54
N SER A 269 8.08 -3.69 3.98
CA SER A 269 7.73 -5.10 4.19
C SER A 269 8.61 -6.05 3.38
N PHE A 270 8.95 -5.69 2.13
CA PHE A 270 9.98 -6.40 1.37
C PHE A 270 11.37 -6.14 1.94
N GLY A 271 11.60 -4.96 2.47
CA GLY A 271 12.82 -4.63 3.22
C GLY A 271 14.10 -4.81 2.42
N ILE A 272 15.10 -5.42 3.03
CA ILE A 272 16.38 -5.74 2.40
C ILE A 272 16.31 -7.14 1.81
N PRO A 273 16.32 -7.30 0.45
CA PRO A 273 16.21 -8.61 -0.17
C PRO A 273 17.36 -9.55 0.23
N THR A 274 17.02 -10.74 0.69
CA THR A 274 18.01 -11.74 1.13
C THR A 274 18.86 -12.31 -0.01
N PHE A 275 18.33 -12.25 -1.23
CA PHE A 275 18.99 -12.71 -2.44
C PHE A 275 19.93 -11.68 -3.08
N ALA A 276 19.91 -10.43 -2.59
CA ALA A 276 20.70 -9.35 -3.17
C ALA A 276 22.19 -9.47 -2.77
N ASP A 277 23.07 -9.40 -3.76
CA ASP A 277 24.51 -9.57 -3.55
C ASP A 277 25.24 -8.22 -3.40
N ASN A 278 24.73 -7.15 -4.00
CA ASN A 278 25.39 -5.85 -3.98
C ASN A 278 24.62 -4.82 -3.12
N PRO A 279 25.33 -3.80 -2.59
CA PRO A 279 24.71 -2.81 -1.67
C PRO A 279 23.55 -2.03 -2.26
N GLU A 280 23.54 -1.78 -3.56
CA GLU A 280 22.50 -0.98 -4.23
C GLU A 280 21.21 -1.80 -4.36
N GLU A 281 21.32 -3.06 -4.77
CA GLU A 281 20.20 -3.99 -4.84
C GLU A 281 19.60 -4.27 -3.45
N LYS A 282 20.43 -4.39 -2.42
CA LYS A 282 19.99 -4.50 -1.02
C LYS A 282 19.11 -3.33 -0.58
N MET A 283 19.31 -2.16 -1.15
CA MET A 283 18.53 -0.96 -0.84
C MET A 283 17.47 -0.64 -1.90
N PHE A 284 17.15 -1.59 -2.79
CA PHE A 284 16.18 -1.37 -3.86
C PHE A 284 14.86 -0.82 -3.33
N PHE A 285 14.27 -1.47 -2.35
CA PHE A 285 12.97 -1.07 -1.77
C PHE A 285 13.01 0.20 -0.90
N MET A 286 14.16 0.84 -0.77
CA MET A 286 14.31 2.18 -0.17
C MET A 286 14.39 3.28 -1.25
N GLY A 287 13.56 3.22 -2.24
CA GLY A 287 13.48 4.15 -3.37
C GLY A 287 13.03 3.47 -4.65
N GLY A 288 12.55 2.22 -4.53
CA GLY A 288 12.09 1.43 -5.65
C GLY A 288 10.96 0.49 -5.30
N ILE A 289 10.24 0.09 -6.33
CA ILE A 289 9.12 -0.88 -6.27
C ILE A 289 9.02 -1.60 -7.61
N ASP A 290 8.64 -2.87 -7.57
CA ASP A 290 8.50 -3.72 -8.76
C ASP A 290 7.29 -3.37 -9.63
N SER A 291 7.19 -4.01 -10.82
CA SER A 291 6.13 -3.74 -11.79
C SER A 291 4.77 -4.34 -11.45
N TRP A 292 4.71 -5.29 -10.55
CA TRP A 292 3.44 -5.99 -10.25
C TRP A 292 2.77 -5.39 -9.02
N ARG A 293 2.27 -4.16 -9.17
CA ARG A 293 1.55 -3.44 -8.11
C ARG A 293 0.29 -2.80 -8.66
N MET A 294 -0.73 -2.75 -7.83
CA MET A 294 -1.90 -1.91 -8.06
C MET A 294 -2.07 -0.93 -6.91
N ILE A 295 -2.01 0.36 -7.21
CA ILE A 295 -2.22 1.42 -6.23
C ILE A 295 -3.70 1.75 -6.19
N VAL A 296 -4.31 1.61 -5.03
CA VAL A 296 -5.71 1.97 -4.74
C VAL A 296 -5.75 3.23 -3.89
N ASN A 297 -4.85 3.34 -2.91
CA ASN A 297 -4.86 4.42 -1.94
C ASN A 297 -3.53 5.18 -1.92
N SER A 298 -3.60 6.49 -1.71
CA SER A 298 -2.43 7.37 -1.56
C SER A 298 -2.32 7.99 -0.15
N ASP A 299 -3.12 7.51 0.77
CA ASP A 299 -3.07 7.81 2.22
C ASP A 299 -3.94 6.79 2.96
N TYR A 300 -3.96 6.81 4.31
CA TYR A 300 -4.78 5.93 5.13
C TYR A 300 -6.01 6.64 5.70
N SER A 301 -7.03 5.86 6.13
CA SER A 301 -8.24 6.35 6.82
C SER A 301 -8.95 7.53 6.14
N MET A 302 -9.02 7.51 4.81
CA MET A 302 -9.66 8.58 4.04
C MET A 302 -11.13 8.23 3.75
N PRO A 303 -12.00 9.24 3.56
CA PRO A 303 -13.41 9.01 3.20
C PRO A 303 -13.53 8.33 1.83
N LEU A 304 -14.56 7.51 1.68
CA LEU A 304 -14.96 6.89 0.41
C LEU A 304 -15.94 7.81 -0.35
N VAL A 305 -16.09 7.58 -1.65
CA VAL A 305 -17.02 8.34 -2.50
C VAL A 305 -17.96 7.39 -3.23
N PRO A 306 -19.30 7.59 -3.08
CA PRO A 306 -19.98 8.48 -2.14
C PRO A 306 -19.65 8.11 -0.68
N GLU A 307 -19.87 9.05 0.24
CA GLU A 307 -19.52 8.84 1.65
C GLU A 307 -20.33 7.73 2.28
N LYS A 308 -19.64 6.90 3.05
CA LYS A 308 -20.22 5.81 3.85
C LYS A 308 -20.94 6.39 5.09
N LYS A 309 -22.07 5.81 5.46
CA LYS A 309 -22.86 6.23 6.62
C LYS A 309 -22.43 5.59 7.92
N TYR A 310 -21.94 4.36 7.84
CA TYR A 310 -21.57 3.56 9.01
C TYR A 310 -20.04 3.35 9.08
N PRO A 311 -19.49 3.00 10.24
CA PRO A 311 -18.06 2.70 10.37
C PRO A 311 -17.58 1.66 9.35
N ARG A 312 -16.35 1.81 8.89
CA ARG A 312 -15.73 0.91 7.92
C ARG A 312 -15.26 -0.39 8.57
N SER A 313 -15.23 -1.46 7.78
CA SER A 313 -14.56 -2.71 8.13
C SER A 313 -13.04 -2.54 8.06
N GLU A 314 -12.54 -1.91 6.99
CA GLU A 314 -11.14 -1.51 6.82
C GLU A 314 -10.96 -0.04 7.19
N THR A 315 -10.52 0.24 8.42
CA THR A 315 -10.43 1.61 8.95
C THR A 315 -9.17 2.35 8.47
N VAL A 316 -8.12 1.64 8.07
CA VAL A 316 -6.82 2.20 7.67
C VAL A 316 -6.67 2.20 6.16
N ASP A 317 -6.48 1.05 5.60
CA ASP A 317 -6.42 0.78 4.17
C ASP A 317 -7.84 0.67 3.58
N PHE A 318 -7.90 0.53 2.27
CA PHE A 318 -9.12 0.19 1.54
C PHE A 318 -8.71 -0.75 0.40
N GLN A 319 -8.80 -2.04 0.64
CA GLN A 319 -8.29 -3.04 -0.27
C GLN A 319 -9.32 -4.11 -0.63
N ARG A 320 -10.08 -4.60 0.36
CA ARG A 320 -11.06 -5.68 0.18
C ARG A 320 -12.42 -5.17 -0.29
N GLY A 321 -12.68 -3.89 -0.12
CA GLY A 321 -13.98 -3.27 -0.35
C GLY A 321 -14.75 -3.01 0.93
N GLU A 322 -15.86 -2.29 0.80
CA GLU A 322 -16.75 -1.93 1.91
C GLU A 322 -18.19 -2.14 1.51
N VAL A 323 -19.00 -2.59 2.45
CA VAL A 323 -20.42 -2.86 2.23
C VAL A 323 -21.25 -2.33 3.38
N GLU A 324 -22.37 -1.68 3.06
CA GLU A 324 -23.36 -1.27 4.06
C GLU A 324 -24.79 -1.34 3.48
N TRP A 325 -25.78 -1.27 4.37
CA TRP A 325 -27.18 -1.10 4.03
C TRP A 325 -27.83 -0.16 5.04
N GLU A 326 -29.13 0.11 4.96
CA GLU A 326 -29.79 1.08 5.86
C GLU A 326 -29.74 0.66 7.34
N GLY A 327 -29.54 -0.62 7.65
CA GLY A 327 -29.45 -1.14 9.01
C GLY A 327 -28.05 -1.19 9.61
N GLY A 328 -27.00 -0.87 8.83
CA GLY A 328 -25.62 -0.84 9.34
C GLY A 328 -24.56 -1.25 8.35
N ASN A 329 -23.32 -1.35 8.84
CA ASN A 329 -22.20 -1.92 8.10
C ASN A 329 -22.32 -3.44 8.02
N LEU A 330 -21.82 -4.03 6.93
CA LEU A 330 -21.58 -5.48 6.83
C LEU A 330 -20.08 -5.74 7.02
N TYR A 331 -19.75 -6.60 7.99
CA TYR A 331 -18.37 -6.95 8.30
C TYR A 331 -17.95 -8.24 7.59
N PHE A 332 -16.64 -8.53 7.56
CA PHE A 332 -16.02 -9.63 6.80
C PHE A 332 -16.70 -11.02 6.93
N PRO A 333 -17.30 -11.43 8.07
CA PRO A 333 -18.03 -12.68 8.14
C PRO A 333 -19.33 -12.73 7.33
N GLN A 334 -19.75 -11.59 6.75
CA GLN A 334 -21.02 -11.46 6.00
C GLN A 334 -20.82 -11.32 4.50
N TRP A 335 -19.58 -11.28 4.03
CA TRP A 335 -19.24 -11.18 2.62
C TRP A 335 -17.82 -11.70 2.34
N SER A 336 -17.55 -12.02 1.11
CA SER A 336 -16.25 -12.46 0.62
C SER A 336 -15.84 -11.70 -0.62
N TYR A 337 -14.56 -11.74 -0.95
CA TYR A 337 -14.05 -11.16 -2.20
C TYR A 337 -13.15 -12.14 -2.94
N HIS A 338 -13.05 -11.95 -4.26
CA HIS A 338 -12.20 -12.72 -5.14
C HIS A 338 -11.61 -11.82 -6.23
N MET A 339 -10.39 -12.13 -6.66
CA MET A 339 -9.71 -11.40 -7.73
C MET A 339 -9.06 -12.37 -8.71
N ASP A 340 -9.50 -12.29 -9.97
CA ASP A 340 -8.86 -12.97 -11.10
C ASP A 340 -7.95 -12.01 -11.85
N ILE A 341 -6.75 -12.46 -12.22
CA ILE A 341 -5.74 -11.63 -12.87
C ILE A 341 -5.26 -12.33 -14.15
N ASP A 342 -5.48 -11.67 -15.27
CA ASP A 342 -4.90 -12.03 -16.57
C ASP A 342 -3.64 -11.17 -16.80
N TYR A 343 -2.48 -11.79 -16.92
CA TYR A 343 -1.23 -11.11 -17.26
C TYR A 343 -1.10 -11.06 -18.79
N LEU A 344 -1.29 -9.85 -19.36
CA LEU A 344 -1.44 -9.68 -20.80
C LEU A 344 -0.10 -9.55 -21.55
N ASN A 345 0.97 -9.17 -20.86
CA ASN A 345 2.33 -9.06 -21.41
C ASN A 345 3.28 -9.73 -20.42
N TYR A 346 3.71 -10.89 -20.76
CA TYR A 346 4.79 -11.60 -20.05
C TYR A 346 6.12 -11.32 -20.73
#